data_0bb416ea5d89dedc203d34e6eda3bd12
#
_entry.id   0bb416ea5d89dedc203d34e6eda3bd12
#
_cell.length_a   1.000
_cell.length_b   1.000
_cell.length_c   1.000
_cell.angle_alpha   90.00
_cell.angle_beta   90.00
_cell.angle_gamma   90.00
#
_symmetry.space_group_name_H-M   'P 1'
#
loop_
_entity.id
_entity.type
_entity.pdbx_description
1 polymer ?
#
loop_
_entity_poly.entity_id
_entity_poly.type
_entity_poly.pdbx_seq_one_letter_code
_entity_poly.pdbx_strand_id
1 'polypeptide(L)'
;MKIALIVVAILVILLAGLVVWMGMPRGPSLEEVAHLREPLIVEMGPQRVLQVRAKGNPNEVGKQAFGLLMKTYFGLKGVPKGGPSFKPPRARWPVQAGIPMEEWEGLYAMPVPETLTEIGVGSAAGGLSVELATWEYGEVAQILHVGRYNAEIPTVEILQGFIRSQGYEIEGLHEEEYLKGPGFLFPGNPDKYLTVIRYRVKKNF
;
A
#
# COMPACT_ATOMS: atom_id res chain seq x y z
N MET A 1 -8.47 46.11 -20.24
CA MET A 1 -7.21 45.67 -19.60
C MET A 1 -7.42 45.15 -18.16
N LYS A 2 -8.06 45.90 -17.23
CA LYS A 2 -8.26 45.45 -15.81
C LYS A 2 -9.08 44.15 -15.70
N ILE A 3 -10.16 43.97 -16.46
CA ILE A 3 -11.03 42.78 -16.41
C ILE A 3 -10.25 41.53 -16.88
N ALA A 4 -9.45 41.64 -17.94
CA ALA A 4 -8.60 40.53 -18.42
C ALA A 4 -7.58 40.07 -17.38
N LEU A 5 -6.95 41.01 -16.67
CA LEU A 5 -6.03 40.72 -15.57
C LEU A 5 -6.70 40.00 -14.39
N ILE A 6 -7.93 40.40 -14.03
CA ILE A 6 -8.71 39.74 -12.97
C ILE A 6 -9.06 38.31 -13.38
N VAL A 7 -9.50 38.09 -14.62
CA VAL A 7 -9.84 36.75 -15.12
C VAL A 7 -8.61 35.84 -15.13
N VAL A 8 -7.46 36.34 -15.56
CA VAL A 8 -6.21 35.57 -15.54
C VAL A 8 -5.81 35.21 -14.09
N ALA A 9 -5.91 36.18 -13.16
CA ALA A 9 -5.61 35.90 -11.74
C ALA A 9 -6.51 34.82 -11.13
N ILE A 10 -7.82 34.87 -11.44
CA ILE A 10 -8.76 33.84 -10.98
C ILE A 10 -8.41 32.47 -11.57
N LEU A 11 -8.09 32.38 -12.86
CA LEU A 11 -7.70 31.11 -13.49
C LEU A 11 -6.40 30.55 -12.90
N VAL A 12 -5.43 31.37 -12.58
CA VAL A 12 -4.20 30.94 -11.92
C VAL A 12 -4.47 30.40 -10.51
N ILE A 13 -5.33 31.07 -9.73
CA ILE A 13 -5.73 30.62 -8.39
C ILE A 13 -6.47 29.28 -8.48
N LEU A 14 -7.39 29.12 -9.40
CA LEU A 14 -8.15 27.88 -9.60
C LEU A 14 -7.21 26.74 -10.03
N LEU A 15 -6.29 27.00 -10.94
CA LEU A 15 -5.30 26.01 -11.37
C LEU A 15 -4.36 25.60 -10.22
N ALA A 16 -3.86 26.57 -9.45
CA ALA A 16 -3.05 26.30 -8.28
C ALA A 16 -3.82 25.50 -7.23
N GLY A 17 -5.08 25.85 -6.95
CA GLY A 17 -5.97 25.09 -6.07
C GLY A 17 -6.19 23.64 -6.55
N LEU A 18 -6.37 23.45 -7.86
CA LEU A 18 -6.51 22.12 -8.46
C LEU A 18 -5.24 21.29 -8.32
N VAL A 19 -4.06 21.88 -8.56
CA VAL A 19 -2.76 21.20 -8.41
C VAL A 19 -2.54 20.79 -6.95
N VAL A 20 -2.81 21.67 -6.01
CA VAL A 20 -2.74 21.36 -4.58
C VAL A 20 -3.69 20.22 -4.23
N TRP A 21 -4.96 20.31 -4.66
CA TRP A 21 -5.96 19.28 -4.40
C TRP A 21 -5.57 17.91 -4.99
N MET A 22 -5.03 17.89 -6.22
CA MET A 22 -4.57 16.63 -6.84
C MET A 22 -3.33 16.05 -6.15
N GLY A 23 -2.50 16.89 -5.56
CA GLY A 23 -1.26 16.49 -4.88
C GLY A 23 -1.44 16.02 -3.43
N MET A 24 -2.63 16.22 -2.85
CA MET A 24 -2.90 15.83 -1.45
C MET A 24 -3.04 14.32 -1.27
N PRO A 25 -2.68 13.79 -0.06
CA PRO A 25 -2.93 12.40 0.29
C PRO A 25 -4.41 12.02 0.14
N ARG A 26 -4.67 10.88 -0.50
CA ARG A 26 -6.02 10.34 -0.69
C ARG A 26 -6.13 9.01 0.04
N GLY A 27 -7.36 8.63 0.35
CA GLY A 27 -7.68 7.39 1.04
C GLY A 27 -8.95 7.55 1.86
N PRO A 28 -9.40 6.48 2.51
CA PRO A 28 -10.59 6.52 3.35
C PRO A 28 -10.39 7.45 4.55
N SER A 29 -11.51 7.88 5.13
CA SER A 29 -11.52 8.50 6.45
C SER A 29 -11.28 7.43 7.53
N LEU A 30 -10.87 7.87 8.72
CA LEU A 30 -10.69 6.95 9.85
C LEU A 30 -12.01 6.27 10.26
N GLU A 31 -13.14 6.95 10.07
CA GLU A 31 -14.48 6.42 10.37
C GLU A 31 -14.85 5.26 9.44
N GLU A 32 -14.55 5.39 8.14
CA GLU A 32 -14.84 4.34 7.15
C GLU A 32 -14.09 3.03 7.45
N VAL A 33 -12.93 3.12 8.09
CA VAL A 33 -12.08 1.95 8.43
C VAL A 33 -12.02 1.67 9.93
N ALA A 34 -12.91 2.29 10.72
CA ALA A 34 -12.92 2.14 12.18
C ALA A 34 -13.07 0.68 12.66
N HIS A 35 -13.75 -0.16 11.87
CA HIS A 35 -13.93 -1.58 12.13
C HIS A 35 -12.62 -2.40 12.12
N LEU A 36 -11.53 -1.83 11.59
CA LEU A 36 -10.20 -2.44 11.58
C LEU A 36 -9.33 -2.02 12.77
N ARG A 37 -9.81 -1.16 13.67
CA ARG A 37 -9.02 -0.68 14.82
C ARG A 37 -8.75 -1.76 15.86
N GLU A 38 -9.66 -2.70 15.98
CA GLU A 38 -9.47 -3.90 16.80
C GLU A 38 -8.97 -5.04 15.92
N PRO A 39 -8.06 -5.88 16.40
CA PRO A 39 -7.55 -6.99 15.61
C PRO A 39 -8.66 -8.02 15.35
N LEU A 40 -8.67 -8.56 14.12
CA LEU A 40 -9.65 -9.57 13.72
C LEU A 40 -9.01 -10.60 12.78
N ILE A 41 -9.59 -11.79 12.73
CA ILE A 41 -9.24 -12.84 11.77
C ILE A 41 -10.34 -12.91 10.72
N VAL A 42 -9.95 -12.89 9.44
CA VAL A 42 -10.87 -12.99 8.30
C VAL A 42 -10.34 -13.99 7.28
N GLU A 43 -11.24 -14.61 6.52
CA GLU A 43 -10.88 -15.40 5.35
C GLU A 43 -10.73 -14.47 4.15
N MET A 44 -9.63 -14.59 3.43
CA MET A 44 -9.37 -13.85 2.18
C MET A 44 -9.07 -14.81 1.05
N GLY A 45 -9.68 -14.56 -0.11
CA GLY A 45 -9.35 -15.26 -1.33
C GLY A 45 -8.03 -14.80 -1.95
N PRO A 46 -7.54 -15.53 -2.97
CA PRO A 46 -6.35 -15.15 -3.71
C PRO A 46 -6.52 -13.76 -4.34
N GLN A 47 -5.42 -13.04 -4.46
CA GLN A 47 -5.40 -11.71 -5.07
C GLN A 47 -4.35 -11.65 -6.17
N ARG A 48 -4.80 -11.36 -7.39
CA ARG A 48 -3.89 -11.07 -8.51
C ARG A 48 -3.25 -9.71 -8.34
N VAL A 49 -1.93 -9.63 -8.55
CA VAL A 49 -1.13 -8.43 -8.32
C VAL A 49 -0.09 -8.23 -9.41
N LEU A 50 0.23 -6.97 -9.70
CA LEU A 50 1.55 -6.61 -10.22
C LEU A 50 2.51 -6.61 -9.05
N GLN A 51 3.67 -7.23 -9.20
CA GLN A 51 4.66 -7.35 -8.14
C GLN A 51 6.04 -6.92 -8.61
N VAL A 52 6.77 -6.26 -7.72
CA VAL A 52 8.20 -6.00 -7.84
C VAL A 52 8.89 -6.61 -6.64
N ARG A 53 9.92 -7.41 -6.88
CA ARG A 53 10.84 -7.88 -5.85
C ARG A 53 12.03 -6.94 -5.75
N ALA A 54 12.36 -6.44 -4.56
CA ALA A 54 13.51 -5.59 -4.35
C ALA A 54 14.22 -5.94 -3.05
N LYS A 55 15.56 -6.02 -3.13
CA LYS A 55 16.43 -6.25 -1.97
C LYS A 55 17.04 -4.92 -1.52
N GLY A 56 17.03 -4.67 -0.23
CA GLY A 56 17.60 -3.48 0.40
C GLY A 56 16.69 -2.88 1.45
N ASN A 57 17.12 -1.76 2.01
CA ASN A 57 16.36 -1.01 3.01
C ASN A 57 15.00 -0.58 2.43
N PRO A 58 13.85 -1.00 3.00
CA PRO A 58 12.51 -0.70 2.48
C PRO A 58 12.24 0.80 2.29
N ASN A 59 12.85 1.65 3.13
CA ASN A 59 12.70 3.11 3.03
C ASN A 59 13.34 3.71 1.75
N GLU A 60 14.32 3.00 1.17
CA GLU A 60 15.04 3.41 -0.04
C GLU A 60 14.49 2.71 -1.27
N VAL A 61 14.51 1.37 -1.28
CA VAL A 61 14.10 0.57 -2.44
C VAL A 61 12.59 0.62 -2.68
N GLY A 62 11.79 0.79 -1.62
CA GLY A 62 10.33 0.86 -1.72
C GLY A 62 9.83 1.99 -2.61
N LYS A 63 10.50 3.16 -2.56
CA LYS A 63 10.16 4.29 -3.43
C LYS A 63 10.35 3.97 -4.91
N GLN A 64 11.44 3.27 -5.25
CA GLN A 64 11.72 2.87 -6.63
C GLN A 64 10.75 1.77 -7.09
N ALA A 65 10.50 0.77 -6.24
CA ALA A 65 9.58 -0.33 -6.52
C ALA A 65 8.15 0.18 -6.74
N PHE A 66 7.61 0.99 -5.84
CA PHE A 66 6.28 1.60 -6.02
C PHE A 66 6.22 2.57 -7.20
N GLY A 67 7.28 3.33 -7.47
CA GLY A 67 7.36 4.19 -8.64
C GLY A 67 7.21 3.40 -9.94
N LEU A 68 7.91 2.27 -10.06
CA LEU A 68 7.81 1.38 -11.22
C LEU A 68 6.42 0.71 -11.31
N LEU A 69 5.90 0.20 -10.19
CA LEU A 69 4.55 -0.39 -10.11
C LEU A 69 3.46 0.59 -10.54
N MET A 70 3.47 1.81 -10.00
CA MET A 70 2.50 2.84 -10.35
C MET A 70 2.57 3.22 -11.83
N LYS A 71 3.79 3.43 -12.36
CA LYS A 71 3.98 3.72 -13.78
C LYS A 71 3.40 2.60 -14.65
N THR A 72 3.68 1.33 -14.32
CA THR A 72 3.17 0.17 -15.04
C THR A 72 1.65 0.09 -14.92
N TYR A 73 1.11 0.15 -13.71
CA TYR A 73 -0.32 0.06 -13.42
C TYR A 73 -1.14 1.10 -14.20
N PHE A 74 -0.73 2.37 -14.12
CA PHE A 74 -1.44 3.45 -14.82
C PHE A 74 -1.24 3.41 -16.35
N GLY A 75 -0.24 2.70 -16.85
CA GLY A 75 -0.07 2.40 -18.29
C GLY A 75 -0.99 1.30 -18.81
N LEU A 76 -1.48 0.39 -17.96
CA LEU A 76 -2.32 -0.72 -18.37
C LEU A 76 -3.75 -0.27 -18.75
N LYS A 77 -4.37 -1.00 -19.68
CA LYS A 77 -5.80 -0.93 -19.97
C LYS A 77 -6.56 -1.91 -19.08
N GLY A 78 -7.84 -1.61 -18.80
CA GLY A 78 -8.71 -2.52 -18.03
C GLY A 78 -8.47 -2.57 -16.53
N VAL A 79 -7.56 -1.75 -15.97
CA VAL A 79 -7.38 -1.61 -14.53
C VAL A 79 -8.08 -0.35 -14.00
N PRO A 80 -8.67 -0.37 -12.79
CA PRO A 80 -9.28 0.80 -12.18
C PRO A 80 -8.24 1.90 -11.94
N LYS A 81 -8.51 3.13 -12.39
CA LYS A 81 -7.60 4.28 -12.20
C LYS A 81 -7.99 5.17 -11.01
N GLY A 82 -9.00 4.77 -10.25
CA GLY A 82 -9.55 5.46 -9.09
C GLY A 82 -10.93 4.95 -8.71
N GLY A 83 -11.56 5.58 -7.73
CA GLY A 83 -12.86 5.20 -7.21
C GLY A 83 -12.83 3.93 -6.34
N PRO A 84 -14.01 3.37 -5.98
CA PRO A 84 -14.10 2.24 -5.04
C PRO A 84 -13.42 0.95 -5.50
N SER A 85 -13.27 0.76 -6.82
CA SER A 85 -12.60 -0.41 -7.39
C SER A 85 -11.08 -0.34 -7.39
N PHE A 86 -10.51 0.85 -7.13
CA PHE A 86 -9.07 1.01 -6.99
C PHE A 86 -8.63 0.46 -5.64
N LYS A 87 -7.81 -0.58 -5.66
CA LYS A 87 -7.27 -1.18 -4.44
C LYS A 87 -5.93 -0.56 -4.06
N PRO A 88 -5.67 -0.34 -2.77
CA PRO A 88 -4.42 0.24 -2.29
C PRO A 88 -3.20 -0.61 -2.61
N PRO A 89 -2.02 0.02 -2.74
CA PRO A 89 -0.76 -0.70 -2.85
C PRO A 89 -0.45 -1.47 -1.55
N ARG A 90 0.36 -2.53 -1.70
CA ARG A 90 0.75 -3.42 -0.62
C ARG A 90 2.24 -3.71 -0.67
N ALA A 91 2.79 -4.09 0.47
CA ALA A 91 4.12 -4.66 0.52
C ALA A 91 4.16 -5.84 1.50
N ARG A 92 5.07 -6.79 1.24
CA ARG A 92 5.40 -7.91 2.11
C ARG A 92 6.89 -7.97 2.32
N TRP A 93 7.32 -8.25 3.52
CA TRP A 93 8.71 -8.55 3.82
C TRP A 93 8.84 -9.53 4.99
N PRO A 94 9.96 -10.26 5.06
CA PRO A 94 10.22 -11.09 6.21
C PRO A 94 10.50 -10.20 7.43
N VAL A 95 9.75 -10.41 8.51
CA VAL A 95 10.11 -9.86 9.82
C VAL A 95 11.13 -10.81 10.43
N GLN A 96 12.40 -10.55 10.19
CA GLN A 96 13.48 -11.33 10.77
C GLN A 96 14.24 -10.45 11.76
N ALA A 97 14.03 -10.70 13.05
CA ALA A 97 14.81 -10.06 14.08
C ALA A 97 16.31 -10.34 13.86
N GLY A 98 17.13 -9.28 13.84
CA GLY A 98 18.58 -9.39 13.73
C GLY A 98 19.15 -9.37 12.32
N ILE A 99 18.33 -9.34 11.26
CA ILE A 99 18.81 -9.11 9.89
C ILE A 99 18.78 -7.61 9.58
N PRO A 100 19.92 -7.02 9.15
CA PRO A 100 19.95 -5.62 8.72
C PRO A 100 18.95 -5.35 7.58
N MET A 101 18.30 -4.19 7.58
CA MET A 101 17.29 -3.83 6.57
C MET A 101 17.85 -3.84 5.13
N GLU A 102 19.15 -3.62 4.98
CA GLU A 102 19.85 -3.66 3.70
C GLU A 102 19.84 -5.05 3.05
N GLU A 103 19.62 -6.09 3.86
CA GLU A 103 19.54 -7.47 3.40
C GLU A 103 18.11 -7.96 3.20
N TRP A 104 17.11 -7.17 3.56
CA TRP A 104 15.71 -7.55 3.41
C TRP A 104 15.33 -7.66 1.94
N GLU A 105 14.48 -8.64 1.65
CA GLU A 105 13.87 -8.81 0.34
C GLU A 105 12.37 -8.53 0.45
N GLY A 106 11.96 -7.38 -0.09
CA GLY A 106 10.58 -6.94 -0.10
C GLY A 106 9.85 -7.32 -1.40
N LEU A 107 8.56 -7.64 -1.26
CA LEU A 107 7.61 -7.80 -2.36
C LEU A 107 6.68 -6.60 -2.32
N TYR A 108 6.76 -5.75 -3.32
CA TYR A 108 5.89 -4.56 -3.47
C TYR A 108 4.83 -4.87 -4.51
N ALA A 109 3.57 -4.51 -4.26
CA ALA A 109 2.49 -4.95 -5.12
C ALA A 109 1.38 -3.91 -5.32
N MET A 110 0.75 -3.99 -6.50
CA MET A 110 -0.50 -3.32 -6.85
C MET A 110 -1.54 -4.38 -7.21
N PRO A 111 -2.65 -4.49 -6.46
CA PRO A 111 -3.74 -5.39 -6.82
C PRO A 111 -4.35 -5.03 -8.18
N VAL A 112 -4.59 -6.06 -8.99
CA VAL A 112 -5.20 -5.93 -10.32
C VAL A 112 -6.39 -6.87 -10.47
N PRO A 113 -7.30 -6.64 -11.43
CA PRO A 113 -8.36 -7.58 -11.76
C PRO A 113 -7.82 -8.95 -12.18
N GLU A 114 -8.53 -10.02 -11.85
CA GLU A 114 -8.18 -11.38 -12.25
C GLU A 114 -8.16 -11.57 -13.77
N THR A 115 -8.92 -10.75 -14.49
CA THR A 115 -8.97 -10.73 -15.96
C THR A 115 -7.68 -10.23 -16.62
N LEU A 116 -6.76 -9.63 -15.86
CA LEU A 116 -5.46 -9.22 -16.37
C LEU A 116 -4.54 -10.46 -16.46
N THR A 117 -4.25 -10.91 -17.67
CA THR A 117 -3.47 -12.13 -17.93
C THR A 117 -2.03 -11.87 -18.35
N GLU A 118 -1.75 -10.64 -18.83
CA GLU A 118 -0.42 -10.26 -19.31
C GLU A 118 -0.10 -8.78 -19.02
N ILE A 119 1.17 -8.47 -18.96
CA ILE A 119 1.70 -7.11 -18.86
C ILE A 119 2.63 -6.85 -20.04
N GLY A 120 2.54 -5.65 -20.63
CA GLY A 120 3.32 -5.29 -21.81
C GLY A 120 4.84 -5.27 -21.56
N VAL A 121 5.60 -5.33 -22.64
CA VAL A 121 7.06 -5.17 -22.64
C VAL A 121 7.45 -3.76 -22.15
N GLY A 122 8.48 -3.67 -21.31
CA GLY A 122 8.96 -2.38 -20.77
C GLY A 122 8.65 -2.16 -19.27
N SER A 123 8.12 -3.17 -18.60
CA SER A 123 7.84 -3.15 -17.15
C SER A 123 9.12 -3.37 -16.31
N ALA A 124 10.25 -2.80 -16.73
CA ALA A 124 11.52 -2.89 -16.01
C ALA A 124 12.24 -1.54 -15.99
N ALA A 125 12.89 -1.20 -14.88
CA ALA A 125 13.73 -0.02 -14.72
C ALA A 125 14.68 -0.19 -13.53
N GLY A 126 15.92 0.32 -13.66
CA GLY A 126 16.88 0.35 -12.55
C GLY A 126 17.21 -1.03 -11.93
N GLY A 127 17.20 -2.09 -12.74
CA GLY A 127 17.43 -3.46 -12.26
C GLY A 127 16.20 -4.12 -11.63
N LEU A 128 15.08 -3.41 -11.51
CA LEU A 128 13.80 -3.94 -11.04
C LEU A 128 12.90 -4.32 -12.22
N SER A 129 12.10 -5.35 -12.06
CA SER A 129 11.10 -5.77 -13.05
C SER A 129 9.74 -5.96 -12.39
N VAL A 130 8.67 -5.64 -13.15
CA VAL A 130 7.30 -5.95 -12.74
C VAL A 130 6.93 -7.31 -13.29
N GLU A 131 6.34 -8.14 -12.46
CA GLU A 131 5.76 -9.42 -12.83
C GLU A 131 4.28 -9.48 -12.41
N LEU A 132 3.53 -10.37 -13.04
CA LEU A 132 2.17 -10.68 -12.67
C LEU A 132 2.19 -11.91 -11.77
N ALA A 133 1.66 -11.77 -10.56
CA ALA A 133 1.65 -12.82 -9.55
C ALA A 133 0.25 -13.00 -8.94
N THR A 134 0.06 -14.07 -8.21
CA THR A 134 -1.11 -14.29 -7.35
C THR A 134 -0.62 -14.43 -5.92
N TRP A 135 -1.15 -13.60 -5.03
CA TRP A 135 -0.92 -13.71 -3.61
C TRP A 135 -2.01 -14.55 -2.97
N GLU A 136 -1.62 -15.69 -2.44
CA GLU A 136 -2.51 -16.57 -1.68
C GLU A 136 -2.67 -16.05 -0.26
N TYR A 137 -3.87 -16.20 0.30
CA TYR A 137 -4.19 -15.75 1.64
C TYR A 137 -4.74 -16.87 2.53
N GLY A 138 -6.02 -17.23 2.48
CA GLY A 138 -6.70 -18.03 3.48
C GLY A 138 -7.05 -17.22 4.71
N GLU A 139 -6.87 -17.76 5.90
CA GLU A 139 -7.08 -17.03 7.16
C GLU A 139 -5.97 -16.00 7.39
N VAL A 140 -6.37 -14.75 7.61
CA VAL A 140 -5.47 -13.64 7.91
C VAL A 140 -5.92 -12.91 9.16
N ALA A 141 -4.99 -12.63 10.05
CA ALA A 141 -5.16 -11.69 11.15
C ALA A 141 -4.75 -10.29 10.68
N GLN A 142 -5.54 -9.28 10.99
CA GLN A 142 -5.27 -7.91 10.57
C GLN A 142 -5.71 -6.87 11.62
N ILE A 143 -5.05 -5.71 11.57
CA ILE A 143 -5.34 -4.55 12.40
C ILE A 143 -4.99 -3.27 11.64
N LEU A 144 -5.67 -2.16 11.95
CA LEU A 144 -5.34 -0.83 11.44
C LEU A 144 -4.25 -0.17 12.29
N HIS A 145 -3.15 0.18 11.67
CA HIS A 145 -2.20 1.14 12.22
C HIS A 145 -2.57 2.56 11.76
N VAL A 146 -2.61 3.48 12.72
CA VAL A 146 -2.84 4.92 12.47
C VAL A 146 -1.60 5.67 12.89
N GLY A 147 -0.88 6.24 11.93
CA GLY A 147 0.35 6.97 12.20
C GLY A 147 1.46 6.72 11.21
N ARG A 148 2.66 7.11 11.63
CA ARG A 148 3.90 6.97 10.85
C ARG A 148 4.29 5.51 10.71
N TYR A 149 4.81 5.12 9.57
CA TYR A 149 5.27 3.74 9.31
C TYR A 149 6.31 3.25 10.33
N ASN A 150 7.21 4.13 10.79
CA ASN A 150 8.23 3.79 11.79
C ASN A 150 7.69 3.71 13.23
N ALA A 151 6.41 3.93 13.46
CA ALA A 151 5.74 3.86 14.76
C ALA A 151 4.78 2.66 14.89
N GLU A 152 4.85 1.70 13.98
CA GLU A 152 3.91 0.57 13.91
C GLU A 152 4.17 -0.56 14.93
N ILE A 153 5.36 -0.63 15.51
CA ILE A 153 5.77 -1.73 16.41
C ILE A 153 4.72 -2.05 17.48
N PRO A 154 4.15 -1.06 18.22
CA PRO A 154 3.11 -1.38 19.21
C PRO A 154 1.86 -2.01 18.60
N THR A 155 1.48 -1.60 17.38
CA THR A 155 0.34 -2.17 16.65
C THR A 155 0.62 -3.62 16.23
N VAL A 156 1.84 -3.89 15.76
CA VAL A 156 2.31 -5.24 15.44
C VAL A 156 2.26 -6.15 16.67
N GLU A 157 2.73 -5.67 17.83
CA GLU A 157 2.71 -6.43 19.09
C GLU A 157 1.28 -6.77 19.54
N ILE A 158 0.34 -5.83 19.41
CA ILE A 158 -1.09 -6.05 19.68
C ILE A 158 -1.63 -7.17 18.78
N LEU A 159 -1.36 -7.09 17.47
CA LEU A 159 -1.83 -8.10 16.51
C LEU A 159 -1.22 -9.47 16.80
N GLN A 160 0.07 -9.57 17.08
CA GLN A 160 0.74 -10.82 17.42
C GLN A 160 0.23 -11.42 18.74
N GLY A 161 -0.03 -10.56 19.73
CA GLY A 161 -0.67 -10.97 20.98
C GLY A 161 -2.07 -11.55 20.78
N PHE A 162 -2.87 -10.88 19.95
CA PHE A 162 -4.20 -11.35 19.56
C PHE A 162 -4.13 -12.71 18.86
N ILE A 163 -3.27 -12.87 17.85
CA ILE A 163 -3.11 -14.13 17.09
C ILE A 163 -2.87 -15.29 18.08
N ARG A 164 -1.91 -15.13 19.01
CA ARG A 164 -1.61 -16.16 20.01
C ARG A 164 -2.80 -16.43 20.94
N SER A 165 -3.51 -15.38 21.38
CA SER A 165 -4.66 -15.52 22.28
C SER A 165 -5.84 -16.28 21.66
N GLN A 166 -5.96 -16.21 20.32
CA GLN A 166 -6.99 -16.93 19.55
C GLN A 166 -6.58 -18.37 19.18
N GLY A 167 -5.39 -18.84 19.61
CA GLY A 167 -4.90 -20.17 19.29
C GLY A 167 -4.39 -20.33 17.87
N TYR A 168 -3.89 -19.23 17.28
CA TYR A 168 -3.28 -19.24 15.96
C TYR A 168 -1.78 -18.98 16.02
N GLU A 169 -1.07 -19.36 14.96
CA GLU A 169 0.32 -19.02 14.73
C GLU A 169 0.48 -18.29 13.37
N ILE A 170 1.50 -17.47 13.27
CA ILE A 170 1.84 -16.76 12.04
C ILE A 170 2.48 -17.75 11.05
N GLU A 171 1.94 -17.82 9.83
CA GLU A 171 2.44 -18.67 8.76
C GLU A 171 3.02 -17.85 7.59
N GLY A 172 2.73 -16.57 7.52
CA GLY A 172 3.07 -15.70 6.39
C GLY A 172 4.07 -14.60 6.73
N LEU A 173 4.39 -13.82 5.70
CA LEU A 173 5.19 -12.60 5.81
C LEU A 173 4.40 -11.49 6.50
N HIS A 174 5.10 -10.52 7.05
CA HIS A 174 4.50 -9.23 7.41
C HIS A 174 3.99 -8.54 6.14
N GLU A 175 2.71 -8.19 6.13
CA GLU A 175 2.08 -7.47 5.02
C GLU A 175 1.52 -6.14 5.49
N GLU A 176 1.77 -5.11 4.72
CA GLU A 176 1.15 -3.80 4.87
C GLU A 176 0.32 -3.46 3.65
N GLU A 177 -0.90 -2.96 3.87
CA GLU A 177 -1.77 -2.38 2.85
C GLU A 177 -1.93 -0.88 3.15
N TYR A 178 -1.46 -0.03 2.24
CA TYR A 178 -1.37 1.41 2.43
C TYR A 178 -2.67 2.11 2.02
N LEU A 179 -3.66 2.14 2.92
CA LEU A 179 -4.97 2.75 2.66
C LEU A 179 -4.87 4.26 2.43
N LYS A 180 -3.99 4.92 3.21
CA LYS A 180 -3.72 6.34 3.10
C LYS A 180 -2.28 6.62 3.50
N GLY A 181 -1.52 7.14 2.59
CA GLY A 181 -0.10 7.48 2.78
C GLY A 181 0.20 8.88 2.25
N PRO A 182 1.46 9.15 1.90
CA PRO A 182 1.85 10.42 1.29
C PRO A 182 1.10 10.66 -0.03
N GLY A 183 0.72 11.90 -0.27
CA GLY A 183 0.18 12.31 -1.55
C GLY A 183 1.27 12.44 -2.61
N PHE A 184 0.85 12.61 -3.86
CA PHE A 184 1.77 12.69 -5.00
C PHE A 184 2.73 13.87 -4.93
N LEU A 185 2.26 15.06 -4.51
CA LEU A 185 3.08 16.27 -4.39
C LEU A 185 3.39 16.62 -2.94
N PHE A 186 2.52 16.27 -2.01
CA PHE A 186 2.63 16.66 -0.61
C PHE A 186 2.52 15.43 0.28
N PRO A 187 3.43 15.23 1.23
CA PRO A 187 3.35 14.08 2.14
C PRO A 187 2.11 14.12 3.05
N GLY A 188 1.53 15.30 3.26
CA GLY A 188 0.45 15.49 4.23
C GLY A 188 0.94 15.35 5.67
N ASN A 189 0.03 14.95 6.56
CA ASN A 189 0.37 14.69 7.97
C ASN A 189 0.60 13.18 8.17
N PRO A 190 1.85 12.72 8.43
CA PRO A 190 2.15 11.31 8.63
C PRO A 190 1.44 10.68 9.82
N ASP A 191 1.05 11.47 10.84
CA ASP A 191 0.30 10.97 12.00
C ASP A 191 -1.16 10.57 11.65
N LYS A 192 -1.58 10.85 10.42
CA LYS A 192 -2.89 10.50 9.85
C LYS A 192 -2.81 9.45 8.72
N TYR A 193 -1.67 8.81 8.54
CA TYR A 193 -1.56 7.68 7.61
C TYR A 193 -2.35 6.50 8.15
N LEU A 194 -2.87 5.68 7.25
CA LEU A 194 -3.68 4.51 7.57
C LEU A 194 -3.09 3.31 6.85
N THR A 195 -2.62 2.33 7.62
CA THR A 195 -2.01 1.11 7.11
C THR A 195 -2.67 -0.10 7.76
N VAL A 196 -3.14 -1.05 6.97
CA VAL A 196 -3.57 -2.33 7.53
C VAL A 196 -2.34 -3.23 7.61
N ILE A 197 -1.99 -3.63 8.83
CA ILE A 197 -0.97 -4.64 9.09
C ILE A 197 -1.64 -5.99 9.10
N ARG A 198 -1.03 -6.98 8.43
CA ARG A 198 -1.63 -8.28 8.21
C ARG A 198 -0.63 -9.41 8.28
N TYR A 199 -1.06 -10.55 8.83
CA TYR A 199 -0.34 -11.81 8.78
C TYR A 199 -1.26 -12.92 8.33
N ARG A 200 -0.81 -13.77 7.42
CA ARG A 200 -1.44 -15.05 7.21
C ARG A 200 -1.22 -15.91 8.44
N VAL A 201 -2.28 -16.59 8.88
CA VAL A 201 -2.27 -17.38 10.12
C VAL A 201 -2.83 -18.78 9.88
N LYS A 202 -2.46 -19.69 10.72
CA LYS A 202 -3.06 -21.03 10.79
C LYS A 202 -3.37 -21.39 12.24
N LYS A 203 -4.40 -22.19 12.41
CA LYS A 203 -4.82 -22.67 13.74
C LYS A 203 -3.79 -23.64 14.30
N ASN A 204 -3.44 -23.46 15.59
CA ASN A 204 -2.67 -24.47 16.33
C ASN A 204 -3.59 -25.66 16.64
N PHE A 205 -3.12 -26.85 16.34
CA PHE A 205 -3.84 -28.11 16.66
C PHE A 205 -3.46 -28.61 18.06
#